data_6d5762ce8bf2651e755c654fdfbc7506
#
_entry.id   6d5762ce8bf2651e755c654fdfbc7506
#
_cell.length_a   1.000
_cell.length_b   1.000
_cell.length_c   1.000
_cell.angle_alpha   90.00
_cell.angle_beta   90.00
_cell.angle_gamma   90.00
#
_symmetry.space_group_name_H-M   'P 1'
#
loop_
_entity.id
_entity.type
_entity.pdbx_description
1 polymer ?
#
loop_
_entity_poly.entity_id
_entity_poly.type
_entity_poly.pdbx_seq_one_letter_code
_entity_poly.pdbx_strand_id
1 'polypeptide(L)'
;MIDLRSDTVTQPSEGMRQAMAKAKVGDDVLGDDPTVIALQEKMASMLGKEAGLFVPSGTMSNIVAVRTHTSPGDEIVTELNSHVYRYEAGAFAVLSGCSVALVHGENGLMNSEDVSNAIRKAEGSLSHYPDGSLVCVENTSQGGGGTAYSLETLNEICKVVREKNCKLHMDGARLFNAAAVSGASPAR
;
A
#
# COMPACT_ATOMS: atom_id res chain seq x y z
N MET A 1 -26.77 -18.62 0.68
CA MET A 1 -26.24 -18.04 1.92
C MET A 1 -25.43 -16.82 1.54
N ILE A 2 -25.63 -15.67 2.20
CA ILE A 2 -24.84 -14.45 1.99
C ILE A 2 -23.61 -14.56 2.89
N ASP A 3 -22.41 -14.47 2.30
CA ASP A 3 -21.13 -14.53 3.03
C ASP A 3 -20.51 -13.12 3.13
N LEU A 4 -20.43 -12.59 4.34
CA LEU A 4 -19.90 -11.26 4.64
C LEU A 4 -18.57 -11.32 5.43
N ARG A 5 -17.86 -12.45 5.43
CA ARG A 5 -16.58 -12.59 6.17
C ARG A 5 -15.48 -11.71 5.61
N SER A 6 -15.40 -11.58 4.30
CA SER A 6 -14.37 -10.78 3.61
C SER A 6 -14.76 -10.59 2.14
N ASP A 7 -14.36 -9.48 1.53
CA ASP A 7 -14.44 -9.27 0.09
C ASP A 7 -13.59 -10.29 -0.71
N THR A 8 -12.58 -10.87 -0.08
CA THR A 8 -11.71 -11.91 -0.69
C THR A 8 -12.41 -13.23 -0.99
N VAL A 9 -13.61 -13.48 -0.45
CA VAL A 9 -14.42 -14.68 -0.77
C VAL A 9 -15.30 -14.49 -1.99
N THR A 10 -15.31 -13.31 -2.62
CA THR A 10 -16.07 -13.05 -3.84
C THR A 10 -15.55 -13.91 -4.99
N GLN A 11 -16.48 -14.32 -5.87
CA GLN A 11 -16.15 -15.18 -6.98
C GLN A 11 -16.10 -14.39 -8.30
N PRO A 12 -15.22 -14.75 -9.23
CA PRO A 12 -15.21 -14.13 -10.54
C PRO A 12 -16.51 -14.43 -11.28
N SER A 13 -17.01 -13.43 -12.02
CA SER A 13 -18.17 -13.60 -12.89
C SER A 13 -17.87 -14.59 -14.03
N GLU A 14 -18.93 -15.07 -14.71
CA GLU A 14 -18.75 -15.94 -15.87
C GLU A 14 -17.93 -15.26 -16.98
N GLY A 15 -18.16 -13.97 -17.24
CA GLY A 15 -17.35 -13.20 -18.20
C GLY A 15 -15.88 -13.13 -17.81
N MET A 16 -15.56 -12.97 -16.53
CA MET A 16 -14.16 -13.01 -16.03
C MET A 16 -13.54 -14.39 -16.24
N ARG A 17 -14.28 -15.47 -15.95
CA ARG A 17 -13.78 -16.85 -16.17
C ARG A 17 -13.48 -17.11 -17.64
N GLN A 18 -14.34 -16.66 -18.54
CA GLN A 18 -14.13 -16.79 -19.99
C GLN A 18 -12.95 -15.95 -20.47
N ALA A 19 -12.77 -14.74 -19.94
CA ALA A 19 -11.60 -13.90 -20.25
C ALA A 19 -10.31 -14.58 -19.82
N MET A 20 -10.25 -15.12 -18.59
CA MET A 20 -9.09 -15.88 -18.11
C MET A 20 -8.78 -17.09 -19.00
N ALA A 21 -9.81 -17.86 -19.36
CA ALA A 21 -9.61 -19.07 -20.18
C ALA A 21 -9.13 -18.78 -21.62
N LYS A 22 -9.40 -17.56 -22.13
CA LYS A 22 -9.03 -17.15 -23.50
C LYS A 22 -7.84 -16.18 -23.53
N ALA A 23 -7.28 -15.82 -22.38
CA ALA A 23 -6.18 -14.88 -22.31
C ALA A 23 -4.98 -15.41 -23.11
N LYS A 24 -4.36 -14.52 -23.88
CA LYS A 24 -3.05 -14.81 -24.48
C LYS A 24 -2.01 -14.72 -23.37
N VAL A 25 -1.15 -15.71 -23.34
CA VAL A 25 -0.05 -15.78 -22.37
C VAL A 25 1.29 -15.78 -23.09
N GLY A 26 2.33 -15.35 -22.40
CA GLY A 26 3.71 -15.38 -22.82
C GLY A 26 4.61 -15.70 -21.63
N ASP A 27 5.91 -15.50 -21.78
CA ASP A 27 6.88 -15.69 -20.73
C ASP A 27 7.21 -14.36 -20.04
N ASP A 28 6.90 -14.25 -18.75
CA ASP A 28 7.16 -13.04 -17.98
C ASP A 28 8.67 -12.76 -17.81
N VAL A 29 9.50 -13.82 -17.78
CA VAL A 29 10.96 -13.70 -17.72
C VAL A 29 11.51 -13.04 -18.99
N LEU A 30 10.91 -13.35 -20.14
CA LEU A 30 11.26 -12.73 -21.42
C LEU A 30 10.55 -11.38 -21.63
N GLY A 31 9.61 -11.04 -20.76
CA GLY A 31 8.84 -9.80 -20.84
C GLY A 31 7.90 -9.77 -22.06
N ASP A 32 7.38 -10.91 -22.50
CA ASP A 32 6.55 -11.03 -23.69
C ASP A 32 5.11 -11.49 -23.44
N ASP A 33 4.68 -11.62 -22.18
CA ASP A 33 3.27 -11.91 -21.85
C ASP A 33 2.38 -10.68 -22.17
N PRO A 34 1.55 -10.74 -23.25
CA PRO A 34 0.78 -9.57 -23.67
C PRO A 34 -0.33 -9.19 -22.69
N THR A 35 -0.82 -10.14 -21.89
CA THR A 35 -1.88 -9.88 -20.91
C THR A 35 -1.32 -9.18 -19.68
N VAL A 36 -0.15 -9.59 -19.20
CA VAL A 36 0.55 -8.93 -18.10
C VAL A 36 0.96 -7.50 -18.51
N ILE A 37 1.55 -7.33 -19.70
CA ILE A 37 1.92 -6.01 -20.23
C ILE A 37 0.71 -5.07 -20.27
N ALA A 38 -0.40 -5.53 -20.86
CA ALA A 38 -1.62 -4.74 -20.97
C ALA A 38 -2.21 -4.36 -19.60
N LEU A 39 -2.12 -5.25 -18.59
CA LEU A 39 -2.54 -4.97 -17.23
C LEU A 39 -1.67 -3.87 -16.59
N GLN A 40 -0.36 -3.98 -16.69
CA GLN A 40 0.59 -3.01 -16.15
C GLN A 40 0.39 -1.62 -16.75
N GLU A 41 0.29 -1.51 -18.08
CA GLU A 41 0.03 -0.26 -18.80
C GLU A 41 -1.32 0.35 -18.41
N LYS A 42 -2.36 -0.46 -18.34
CA LYS A 42 -3.70 -0.01 -17.94
C LYS A 42 -3.69 0.56 -16.53
N MET A 43 -3.09 -0.14 -15.57
CA MET A 43 -3.04 0.33 -14.19
C MET A 43 -2.20 1.58 -14.05
N ALA A 44 -1.03 1.66 -14.69
CA ALA A 44 -0.21 2.86 -14.73
C ALA A 44 -1.00 4.06 -15.26
N SER A 45 -1.70 3.90 -16.39
CA SER A 45 -2.54 4.94 -16.99
C SER A 45 -3.69 5.37 -16.08
N MET A 46 -4.42 4.42 -15.49
CA MET A 46 -5.56 4.71 -14.61
C MET A 46 -5.15 5.46 -13.33
N LEU A 47 -3.94 5.20 -12.84
CA LEU A 47 -3.41 5.81 -11.63
C LEU A 47 -2.49 7.00 -11.90
N GLY A 48 -2.31 7.40 -13.18
CA GLY A 48 -1.44 8.49 -13.56
C GLY A 48 0.02 8.27 -13.13
N LYS A 49 0.49 7.00 -13.19
CA LYS A 49 1.84 6.60 -12.81
C LYS A 49 2.68 6.30 -14.05
N GLU A 50 4.00 6.38 -13.88
CA GLU A 50 4.99 6.14 -14.93
C GLU A 50 4.98 4.69 -15.42
N ALA A 51 4.82 3.73 -14.52
CA ALA A 51 4.83 2.31 -14.81
C ALA A 51 3.97 1.52 -13.80
N GLY A 52 3.63 0.30 -14.15
CA GLY A 52 3.05 -0.71 -13.28
C GLY A 52 3.90 -1.97 -13.27
N LEU A 53 3.90 -2.69 -12.17
CA LEU A 53 4.53 -3.99 -12.03
C LEU A 53 3.49 -4.99 -11.53
N PHE A 54 3.26 -6.04 -12.29
CA PHE A 54 2.42 -7.15 -11.85
C PHE A 54 3.17 -8.01 -10.83
N VAL A 55 2.49 -8.33 -9.74
CA VAL A 55 2.94 -9.30 -8.73
C VAL A 55 1.77 -10.20 -8.35
N PRO A 56 2.02 -11.47 -7.96
CA PRO A 56 0.95 -12.46 -7.77
C PRO A 56 0.10 -12.23 -6.52
N SER A 57 0.48 -11.32 -5.62
CA SER A 57 -0.29 -11.01 -4.41
C SER A 57 -0.07 -9.59 -3.89
N GLY A 58 -1.06 -9.05 -3.15
CA GLY A 58 -0.92 -7.78 -2.44
C GLY A 58 0.19 -7.81 -1.38
N THR A 59 0.34 -8.92 -0.66
CA THR A 59 1.46 -9.11 0.28
C THR A 59 2.81 -8.95 -0.41
N MET A 60 3.00 -9.55 -1.59
CA MET A 60 4.24 -9.38 -2.34
C MET A 60 4.42 -7.91 -2.79
N SER A 61 3.35 -7.24 -3.18
CA SER A 61 3.38 -5.81 -3.52
C SER A 61 3.90 -4.96 -2.37
N ASN A 62 3.35 -5.14 -1.17
CA ASN A 62 3.79 -4.42 0.02
C ASN A 62 5.24 -4.73 0.38
N ILE A 63 5.64 -6.00 0.33
CA ILE A 63 7.04 -6.42 0.59
C ILE A 63 8.00 -5.73 -0.38
N VAL A 64 7.71 -5.74 -1.67
CA VAL A 64 8.53 -5.10 -2.70
C VAL A 64 8.60 -3.59 -2.47
N ALA A 65 7.47 -2.94 -2.18
CA ALA A 65 7.43 -1.51 -1.90
C ALA A 65 8.26 -1.15 -0.66
N VAL A 66 8.07 -1.85 0.46
CA VAL A 66 8.85 -1.62 1.69
C VAL A 66 10.34 -1.81 1.40
N ARG A 67 10.73 -2.93 0.78
CA ARG A 67 12.14 -3.21 0.49
C ARG A 67 12.78 -2.21 -0.45
N THR A 68 12.03 -1.67 -1.41
CA THR A 68 12.53 -0.67 -2.37
C THR A 68 12.81 0.68 -1.71
N HIS A 69 12.05 1.03 -0.69
CA HIS A 69 12.10 2.35 -0.05
C HIS A 69 12.86 2.37 1.27
N THR A 70 13.37 1.24 1.74
CA THR A 70 14.04 1.14 3.03
C THR A 70 15.35 0.36 2.93
N SER A 71 16.19 0.55 3.94
CA SER A 71 17.41 -0.23 4.21
C SER A 71 17.27 -0.98 5.54
N PRO A 72 18.01 -2.08 5.75
CA PRO A 72 18.05 -2.74 7.05
C PRO A 72 18.45 -1.77 8.16
N GLY A 73 17.67 -1.75 9.24
CA GLY A 73 17.84 -0.81 10.35
C GLY A 73 16.90 0.39 10.29
N ASP A 74 16.27 0.67 9.15
CA ASP A 74 15.26 1.71 9.03
C ASP A 74 13.98 1.37 9.81
N GLU A 75 13.11 2.36 9.92
CA GLU A 75 11.80 2.22 10.54
C GLU A 75 10.68 2.60 9.56
N ILE A 76 9.65 1.75 9.51
CA ILE A 76 8.40 2.10 8.84
C ILE A 76 7.40 2.64 9.85
N VAL A 77 6.58 3.62 9.44
CA VAL A 77 5.47 4.15 10.23
C VAL A 77 4.17 3.67 9.61
N THR A 78 3.29 3.07 10.40
CA THR A 78 2.00 2.59 9.91
C THR A 78 0.95 2.54 11.03
N GLU A 79 -0.32 2.44 10.66
CA GLU A 79 -1.42 2.29 11.62
C GLU A 79 -1.42 0.88 12.23
N LEU A 80 -1.80 0.78 13.51
CA LEU A 80 -1.75 -0.45 14.33
C LEU A 80 -2.52 -1.63 13.72
N ASN A 81 -3.60 -1.39 12.99
CA ASN A 81 -4.44 -2.42 12.38
C ASN A 81 -4.18 -2.60 10.88
N SER A 82 -3.18 -1.91 10.30
CA SER A 82 -2.85 -2.00 8.89
C SER A 82 -2.44 -3.41 8.48
N HIS A 83 -2.72 -3.78 7.24
CA HIS A 83 -2.43 -5.10 6.70
C HIS A 83 -0.92 -5.40 6.70
N VAL A 84 -0.08 -4.43 6.32
CA VAL A 84 1.38 -4.57 6.26
C VAL A 84 1.98 -4.95 7.61
N TYR A 85 1.35 -4.52 8.71
CA TYR A 85 1.79 -4.86 10.06
C TYR A 85 1.20 -6.19 10.55
N ARG A 86 -0.12 -6.40 10.39
CA ARG A 86 -0.83 -7.47 11.07
C ARG A 86 -0.89 -8.78 10.31
N TYR A 87 -0.90 -8.74 8.98
CA TYR A 87 -1.31 -9.90 8.17
C TYR A 87 -0.26 -10.39 7.16
N GLU A 88 0.98 -9.89 7.25
CA GLU A 88 2.06 -10.24 6.33
C GLU A 88 3.22 -10.98 7.01
N ALA A 89 2.93 -11.71 8.07
CA ALA A 89 3.90 -12.56 8.79
C ALA A 89 5.18 -11.81 9.24
N GLY A 90 5.11 -10.50 9.48
CA GLY A 90 6.27 -9.70 9.86
C GLY A 90 7.28 -9.49 8.72
N ALA A 91 6.83 -9.54 7.47
CA ALA A 91 7.70 -9.47 6.30
C ALA A 91 8.57 -8.19 6.24
N PHE A 92 8.06 -7.05 6.71
CA PHE A 92 8.84 -5.81 6.85
C PHE A 92 10.09 -5.99 7.71
N ALA A 93 10.02 -6.81 8.74
CA ALA A 93 11.16 -7.13 9.60
C ALA A 93 12.05 -8.21 8.99
N VAL A 94 11.48 -9.33 8.55
CA VAL A 94 12.23 -10.50 8.08
C VAL A 94 12.93 -10.22 6.74
N LEU A 95 12.28 -9.56 5.80
CA LEU A 95 12.78 -9.38 4.43
C LEU A 95 13.41 -8.01 4.19
N SER A 96 12.98 -6.99 4.92
CA SER A 96 13.52 -5.63 4.78
C SER A 96 14.41 -5.21 5.94
N GLY A 97 14.39 -5.93 7.07
CA GLY A 97 15.19 -5.61 8.25
C GLY A 97 14.74 -4.34 8.96
N CYS A 98 13.47 -3.95 8.81
CA CYS A 98 12.93 -2.72 9.38
C CYS A 98 12.34 -2.94 10.77
N SER A 99 12.44 -1.92 11.61
CA SER A 99 11.57 -1.73 12.76
C SER A 99 10.25 -1.07 12.34
N VAL A 100 9.30 -0.97 13.28
CA VAL A 100 8.00 -0.32 13.03
C VAL A 100 7.64 0.63 14.15
N ALA A 101 7.24 1.84 13.80
CA ALA A 101 6.56 2.80 14.66
C ALA A 101 5.06 2.72 14.38
N LEU A 102 4.27 2.38 15.39
CA LEU A 102 2.84 2.20 15.26
C LEU A 102 2.09 3.47 15.68
N VAL A 103 1.16 3.87 14.83
CA VAL A 103 0.22 4.96 15.11
C VAL A 103 -1.13 4.35 15.49
N HIS A 104 -1.73 4.83 16.55
CA HIS A 104 -3.09 4.49 16.94
C HIS A 104 -4.07 5.43 16.23
N GLY A 105 -4.50 5.02 15.05
CA GLY A 105 -5.45 5.77 14.25
C GLY A 105 -6.89 5.65 14.73
N GLU A 106 -7.71 6.63 14.39
CA GLU A 106 -9.15 6.54 14.58
C GLU A 106 -9.78 5.78 13.41
N ASN A 107 -10.48 4.69 13.70
CA ASN A 107 -11.07 3.81 12.68
C ASN A 107 -10.05 3.36 11.61
N GLY A 108 -8.80 3.10 12.03
CA GLY A 108 -7.73 2.66 11.14
C GLY A 108 -7.11 3.74 10.26
N LEU A 109 -7.42 5.01 10.51
CA LEU A 109 -6.88 6.15 9.77
C LEU A 109 -5.94 6.97 10.68
N MET A 110 -4.75 7.26 10.17
CA MET A 110 -3.80 8.16 10.81
C MET A 110 -4.10 9.61 10.43
N ASN A 111 -3.80 10.55 11.31
CA ASN A 111 -3.73 11.97 10.97
C ASN A 111 -2.28 12.44 10.78
N SER A 112 -2.10 13.63 10.25
CA SER A 112 -0.77 14.18 9.93
C SER A 112 0.08 14.47 11.16
N GLU A 113 -0.53 14.84 12.29
CA GLU A 113 0.18 15.11 13.55
C GLU A 113 0.76 13.83 14.13
N ASP A 114 -0.05 12.77 14.22
CA ASP A 114 0.39 11.46 14.73
C ASP A 114 1.50 10.86 13.86
N VAL A 115 1.36 10.97 12.52
CA VAL A 115 2.41 10.57 11.58
C VAL A 115 3.69 11.36 11.81
N SER A 116 3.58 12.69 11.97
CA SER A 116 4.73 13.55 12.25
C SER A 116 5.46 13.14 13.53
N ASN A 117 4.71 12.85 14.59
CA ASN A 117 5.27 12.46 15.88
C ASN A 117 5.90 11.07 15.86
N ALA A 118 5.39 10.16 15.02
CA ALA A 118 5.91 8.81 14.88
C ALA A 118 7.19 8.74 14.04
N ILE A 119 7.41 9.67 13.10
CA ILE A 119 8.62 9.69 12.28
C ILE A 119 9.80 10.16 13.11
N ARG A 120 10.70 9.26 13.44
CA ARG A 120 11.99 9.54 14.05
C ARG A 120 13.06 9.71 12.97
N LYS A 121 14.07 10.55 13.23
CA LYS A 121 15.21 10.73 12.34
C LYS A 121 16.51 10.50 13.09
N ALA A 122 17.43 9.76 12.49
CA ALA A 122 18.77 9.55 13.03
C ALA A 122 19.59 10.83 12.98
N GLU A 123 19.42 11.66 11.95
CA GLU A 123 20.10 12.95 11.79
C GLU A 123 19.69 13.93 12.90
N GLY A 124 20.66 14.54 13.53
CA GLY A 124 20.43 15.48 14.64
C GLY A 124 20.10 14.83 15.99
N SER A 125 20.04 13.50 16.08
CA SER A 125 19.90 12.76 17.31
C SER A 125 21.25 12.22 17.80
N LEU A 126 21.26 11.55 18.97
CA LEU A 126 22.43 10.84 19.46
C LEU A 126 22.68 9.50 18.73
N SER A 127 22.18 9.34 17.53
CA SER A 127 22.36 8.17 16.63
C SER A 127 21.84 6.84 17.17
N HIS A 128 20.93 6.86 18.14
CA HIS A 128 20.35 5.64 18.73
C HIS A 128 18.88 5.40 18.28
N TYR A 129 18.33 6.28 17.43
CA TYR A 129 17.03 6.07 16.80
C TYR A 129 17.20 5.45 15.39
N PRO A 130 16.32 4.53 15.00
CA PRO A 130 16.22 4.13 13.60
C PRO A 130 15.80 5.33 12.73
N ASP A 131 16.16 5.35 11.46
CA ASP A 131 15.67 6.37 10.54
C ASP A 131 14.28 6.03 10.05
N GLY A 132 13.30 6.88 10.32
CA GLY A 132 11.95 6.77 9.80
C GLY A 132 11.94 7.04 8.29
N SER A 133 12.04 6.01 7.47
CA SER A 133 12.26 6.11 6.02
C SER A 133 10.98 6.03 5.21
N LEU A 134 9.96 5.33 5.72
CA LEU A 134 8.73 5.04 4.98
C LEU A 134 7.50 5.18 5.86
N VAL A 135 6.49 5.87 5.38
CA VAL A 135 5.13 5.86 5.94
C VAL A 135 4.25 4.99 5.05
N CYS A 136 3.52 4.04 5.66
CA CYS A 136 2.57 3.17 4.97
C CYS A 136 1.15 3.55 5.38
N VAL A 137 0.31 3.92 4.42
CA VAL A 137 -1.14 4.13 4.59
C VAL A 137 -1.91 3.03 3.88
N GLU A 138 -3.07 2.64 4.41
CA GLU A 138 -3.96 1.65 3.81
C GLU A 138 -5.29 2.30 3.42
N ASN A 139 -5.69 2.22 2.17
CA ASN A 139 -6.92 2.83 1.67
C ASN A 139 -7.72 1.89 0.74
N THR A 140 -8.92 1.46 1.12
CA THR A 140 -9.59 1.68 2.42
C THR A 140 -8.94 0.86 3.53
N SER A 141 -8.99 1.37 4.79
CA SER A 141 -8.50 0.60 5.94
C SER A 141 -9.43 -0.56 6.25
N GLN A 142 -8.97 -1.78 6.08
CA GLN A 142 -9.76 -2.98 6.40
C GLN A 142 -9.97 -3.11 7.92
N GLY A 143 -8.91 -2.94 8.70
CA GLY A 143 -8.96 -2.99 10.16
C GLY A 143 -9.87 -1.92 10.78
N GLY A 144 -10.08 -0.81 10.08
CA GLY A 144 -11.00 0.27 10.42
C GLY A 144 -12.44 0.06 9.95
N GLY A 145 -12.77 -1.11 9.40
CA GLY A 145 -14.13 -1.40 8.90
C GLY A 145 -14.40 -0.89 7.48
N GLY A 146 -13.37 -0.70 6.67
CA GLY A 146 -13.47 -0.19 5.29
C GLY A 146 -13.49 1.34 5.19
N THR A 147 -12.97 2.02 6.20
CA THR A 147 -12.92 3.49 6.24
C THR A 147 -11.93 4.01 5.21
N ALA A 148 -12.31 5.07 4.50
CA ALA A 148 -11.50 5.73 3.49
C ALA A 148 -10.93 7.06 4.00
N TYR A 149 -9.67 7.33 3.66
CA TYR A 149 -9.07 8.65 3.88
C TYR A 149 -9.76 9.72 3.03
N SER A 150 -9.92 10.92 3.61
CA SER A 150 -10.20 12.12 2.81
C SER A 150 -8.96 12.54 2.01
N LEU A 151 -9.15 13.21 0.88
CA LEU A 151 -8.02 13.80 0.14
C LEU A 151 -7.28 14.85 0.96
N GLU A 152 -7.98 15.59 1.81
CA GLU A 152 -7.38 16.59 2.70
C GLU A 152 -6.38 15.91 3.64
N THR A 153 -6.81 14.89 4.38
CA THR A 153 -5.94 14.12 5.29
C THR A 153 -4.74 13.51 4.56
N LEU A 154 -4.95 12.91 3.38
CA LEU A 154 -3.84 12.35 2.58
C LEU A 154 -2.85 13.44 2.16
N ASN A 155 -3.32 14.61 1.74
CA ASN A 155 -2.46 15.73 1.36
C ASN A 155 -1.64 16.24 2.55
N GLU A 156 -2.24 16.32 3.73
CA GLU A 156 -1.52 16.69 4.97
C GLU A 156 -0.45 15.68 5.32
N ILE A 157 -0.77 14.38 5.26
CA ILE A 157 0.22 13.31 5.47
C ILE A 157 1.34 13.40 4.44
N CYS A 158 1.01 13.59 3.15
CA CYS A 158 1.99 13.76 2.08
C CYS A 158 2.94 14.94 2.36
N LYS A 159 2.41 16.06 2.86
CA LYS A 159 3.21 17.24 3.22
C LYS A 159 4.21 16.90 4.33
N VAL A 160 3.72 16.34 5.43
CA VAL A 160 4.57 15.93 6.58
C VAL A 160 5.67 14.94 6.15
N VAL A 161 5.31 13.93 5.36
CA VAL A 161 6.26 12.93 4.88
C VAL A 161 7.37 13.56 4.05
N ARG A 162 7.04 14.52 3.17
CA ARG A 162 8.03 15.25 2.37
C ARG A 162 8.92 16.15 3.23
N GLU A 163 8.34 16.90 4.15
CA GLU A 163 9.06 17.78 5.07
C GLU A 163 10.07 17.01 5.93
N LYS A 164 9.73 15.78 6.29
CA LYS A 164 10.61 14.87 7.06
C LYS A 164 11.52 13.99 6.20
N ASN A 165 11.60 14.26 4.89
CA ASN A 165 12.40 13.46 3.97
C ASN A 165 12.14 11.94 4.07
N CYS A 166 10.85 11.57 4.19
CA CYS A 166 10.37 10.19 4.14
C CYS A 166 9.78 9.86 2.78
N LYS A 167 9.59 8.57 2.53
CA LYS A 167 8.78 8.08 1.42
C LYS A 167 7.35 7.77 1.90
N LEU A 168 6.41 7.71 0.97
CA LEU A 168 5.03 7.31 1.23
C LEU A 168 4.65 6.15 0.35
N HIS A 169 4.17 5.08 0.96
CA HIS A 169 3.55 3.93 0.30
C HIS A 169 2.06 3.88 0.66
N MET A 170 1.23 3.61 -0.33
CA MET A 170 -0.18 3.34 -0.11
C MET A 170 -0.49 1.89 -0.47
N ASP A 171 -0.90 1.10 0.52
CA ASP A 171 -1.62 -0.14 0.26
C ASP A 171 -3.01 0.21 -0.26
N GLY A 172 -3.15 0.13 -1.57
CA GLY A 172 -4.35 0.47 -2.30
C GLY A 172 -5.19 -0.75 -2.70
N ALA A 173 -5.16 -1.84 -1.92
CA ALA A 173 -5.92 -3.06 -2.23
C ALA A 173 -7.39 -2.78 -2.55
N ARG A 174 -7.95 -1.71 -1.96
CA ARG A 174 -9.33 -1.25 -2.17
C ARG A 174 -9.42 0.22 -2.60
N LEU A 175 -8.40 0.70 -3.32
CA LEU A 175 -8.31 2.10 -3.75
C LEU A 175 -9.52 2.55 -4.59
N PHE A 176 -10.03 1.69 -5.47
CA PHE A 176 -11.21 2.02 -6.28
C PHE A 176 -12.49 2.15 -5.46
N ASN A 177 -12.60 1.42 -4.33
CA ASN A 177 -13.70 1.58 -3.39
C ASN A 177 -13.58 2.93 -2.67
N ALA A 178 -12.37 3.29 -2.22
CA ALA A 178 -12.11 4.61 -1.62
C ALA A 178 -12.43 5.75 -2.60
N ALA A 179 -12.01 5.62 -3.86
CA ALA A 179 -12.30 6.59 -4.91
C ALA A 179 -13.81 6.75 -5.16
N ALA A 180 -14.56 5.63 -5.17
CA ALA A 180 -16.01 5.66 -5.34
C ALA A 180 -16.74 6.39 -4.20
N VAL A 181 -16.26 6.25 -2.96
CA VAL A 181 -16.83 6.93 -1.78
C VAL A 181 -16.45 8.41 -1.72
N SER A 182 -15.19 8.72 -2.00
CA SER A 182 -14.69 10.10 -1.92
C SER A 182 -15.04 10.95 -3.14
N GLY A 183 -15.42 10.33 -4.27
CA GLY A 183 -15.57 11.01 -5.56
C GLY A 183 -14.25 11.49 -6.17
N ALA A 184 -13.13 11.12 -5.59
CA ALA A 184 -11.80 11.51 -6.08
C ALA A 184 -11.33 10.59 -7.22
N SER A 185 -10.58 11.15 -8.16
CA SER A 185 -9.91 10.32 -9.16
C SER A 185 -8.84 9.44 -8.51
N PRO A 186 -8.76 8.14 -8.86
CA PRO A 186 -7.68 7.26 -8.37
C PRO A 186 -6.26 7.74 -8.75
N ALA A 187 -6.15 8.58 -9.78
CA ALA A 187 -4.88 9.16 -10.23
C ALA A 187 -4.40 10.33 -9.36
N ARG A 188 -5.23 10.80 -8.43
CA ARG A 188 -4.95 11.99 -7.62
C ARG A 188 -4.40 11.62 -6.25
#